data_a5ab546ec74aadb004a119ef4b0860b3
#
_entry.id   a5ab546ec74aadb004a119ef4b0860b3
#
_cell.length_a   1.000
_cell.length_b   1.000
_cell.length_c   1.000
_cell.angle_alpha   90.00
_cell.angle_beta   90.00
_cell.angle_gamma   90.00
#
_symmetry.space_group_name_H-M   'P 1'
#
loop_
_entity.id
_entity.type
_entity.pdbx_description
1 polymer ?
#
loop_
_entity_poly.entity_id
_entity_poly.type
_entity_poly.pdbx_seq_one_letter_code
_entity_poly.pdbx_strand_id
1 'polypeptide(L)'
;MFLGNFEGAREDYAKMIELDPTLEVSHWRIGIAYFYLGEFVKAERQFEIYHRYDAVDRENGIWRFMSQTSAQGEEKARKDLLPYEQTDRPPYPWLYEMFQGKIEPDEIFQQIEEAGFPRGYEERVRFHADLYVGIYLELVKGDKKAALQHLRNAVANQYGRATGTYMWQVARLHHARLGKSFESATLNPSR
;
A
#
# COMPACT_ATOMS: atom_id res chain seq x y z
N MET A 1 2.44 -15.31 4.52
CA MET A 1 2.60 -13.89 4.15
C MET A 1 3.88 -13.29 4.72
N PHE A 2 4.04 -13.14 6.04
CA PHE A 2 5.13 -12.38 6.69
C PHE A 2 6.54 -12.98 6.59
N LEU A 3 6.67 -14.21 6.14
CA LEU A 3 7.94 -14.85 5.80
C LEU A 3 8.34 -14.66 4.31
N GLY A 4 7.58 -13.87 3.55
CA GLY A 4 7.79 -13.68 2.12
C GLY A 4 7.21 -14.78 1.24
N ASN A 5 6.58 -15.80 1.84
CA ASN A 5 5.87 -16.85 1.09
C ASN A 5 4.46 -16.33 0.72
N PHE A 6 4.38 -15.58 -0.38
CA PHE A 6 3.12 -15.02 -0.86
C PHE A 6 2.22 -16.09 -1.50
N GLU A 7 2.82 -17.12 -2.11
CA GLU A 7 2.09 -18.21 -2.73
C GLU A 7 1.35 -19.05 -1.68
N GLY A 8 2.04 -19.51 -0.64
CA GLY A 8 1.40 -20.20 0.47
C GLY A 8 0.33 -19.34 1.18
N ALA A 9 0.58 -18.02 1.33
CA ALA A 9 -0.44 -17.14 1.91
C ALA A 9 -1.69 -17.04 1.04
N ARG A 10 -1.55 -16.96 -0.29
CA ARG A 10 -2.67 -16.97 -1.24
C ARG A 10 -3.46 -18.28 -1.11
N GLU A 11 -2.77 -19.43 -1.03
CA GLU A 11 -3.41 -20.75 -0.89
C GLU A 11 -4.19 -20.84 0.42
N ASP A 12 -3.58 -20.43 1.54
CA ASP A 12 -4.24 -20.42 2.85
C ASP A 12 -5.49 -19.52 2.84
N TYR A 13 -5.38 -18.30 2.29
CA TYR A 13 -6.51 -17.37 2.19
C TYR A 13 -7.61 -17.86 1.25
N ALA A 14 -7.25 -18.47 0.12
CA ALA A 14 -8.22 -19.09 -0.78
C ALA A 14 -8.96 -20.25 -0.08
N LYS A 15 -8.24 -21.04 0.72
CA LYS A 15 -8.84 -22.13 1.49
C LYS A 15 -9.78 -21.61 2.58
N MET A 16 -9.45 -20.49 3.22
CA MET A 16 -10.38 -19.85 4.18
C MET A 16 -11.69 -19.44 3.50
N ILE A 17 -11.62 -18.82 2.31
CA ILE A 17 -12.80 -18.40 1.55
C ILE A 17 -13.60 -19.64 1.05
N GLU A 18 -12.93 -20.72 0.64
CA GLU A 18 -13.59 -21.97 0.26
C GLU A 18 -14.39 -22.58 1.43
N LEU A 19 -13.83 -22.52 2.64
CA LEU A 19 -14.47 -23.05 3.86
C LEU A 19 -15.58 -22.14 4.38
N ASP A 20 -15.45 -20.84 4.19
CA ASP A 20 -16.46 -19.83 4.53
C ASP A 20 -16.54 -18.76 3.42
N PRO A 21 -17.43 -18.95 2.43
CA PRO A 21 -17.58 -18.01 1.32
C PRO A 21 -17.98 -16.58 1.73
N THR A 22 -18.51 -16.37 2.94
CA THR A 22 -18.85 -15.03 3.43
C THR A 22 -17.62 -14.15 3.66
N LEU A 23 -16.44 -14.74 3.80
CA LEU A 23 -15.19 -14.03 3.95
C LEU A 23 -14.73 -13.33 2.67
N GLU A 24 -15.20 -13.74 1.48
CA GLU A 24 -14.74 -13.20 0.19
C GLU A 24 -14.83 -11.67 0.16
N VAL A 25 -15.95 -11.12 0.61
CA VAL A 25 -16.22 -9.68 0.55
C VAL A 25 -15.32 -8.84 1.48
N SER A 26 -14.82 -9.44 2.58
CA SER A 26 -14.01 -8.75 3.58
C SER A 26 -12.52 -9.12 3.55
N HIS A 27 -12.12 -10.05 2.66
CA HIS A 27 -10.78 -10.66 2.71
C HIS A 27 -9.72 -9.88 1.91
N TRP A 28 -9.49 -8.60 2.26
CA TRP A 28 -8.47 -7.74 1.61
C TRP A 28 -7.05 -8.34 1.60
N ARG A 29 -6.71 -9.22 2.55
CA ARG A 29 -5.38 -9.84 2.67
C ARG A 29 -5.01 -10.70 1.46
N ILE A 30 -5.98 -11.38 0.84
CA ILE A 30 -5.72 -12.15 -0.37
C ILE A 30 -5.40 -11.22 -1.55
N GLY A 31 -6.01 -10.03 -1.59
CA GLY A 31 -5.69 -8.98 -2.57
C GLY A 31 -4.21 -8.55 -2.47
N ILE A 32 -3.70 -8.37 -1.25
CA ILE A 32 -2.27 -8.06 -1.03
C ILE A 32 -1.38 -9.24 -1.48
N ALA A 33 -1.75 -10.48 -1.20
CA ALA A 33 -1.00 -11.64 -1.67
C ALA A 33 -0.95 -11.68 -3.20
N TYR A 34 -2.07 -11.47 -3.89
CA TYR A 34 -2.13 -11.35 -5.35
C TYR A 34 -1.22 -10.26 -5.88
N PHE A 35 -1.22 -9.07 -5.24
CA PHE A 35 -0.35 -7.96 -5.65
C PHE A 35 1.14 -8.36 -5.62
N TYR A 36 1.61 -8.97 -4.55
CA TYR A 36 3.00 -9.40 -4.43
C TYR A 36 3.40 -10.59 -5.31
N LEU A 37 2.42 -11.37 -5.78
CA LEU A 37 2.60 -12.42 -6.79
C LEU A 37 2.59 -11.89 -8.24
N GLY A 38 2.30 -10.60 -8.45
CA GLY A 38 2.13 -10.02 -9.79
C GLY A 38 0.79 -10.36 -10.44
N GLU A 39 -0.14 -10.95 -9.70
CA GLU A 39 -1.50 -11.27 -10.13
C GLU A 39 -2.39 -10.02 -10.02
N PHE A 40 -1.97 -8.91 -10.62
CA PHE A 40 -2.52 -7.58 -10.39
C PHE A 40 -4.01 -7.45 -10.73
N VAL A 41 -4.48 -8.12 -11.77
CA VAL A 41 -5.92 -8.13 -12.14
C VAL A 41 -6.77 -8.78 -11.05
N LYS A 42 -6.27 -9.86 -10.43
CA LYS A 42 -6.97 -10.51 -9.31
C LYS A 42 -6.94 -9.63 -8.06
N ALA A 43 -5.81 -8.96 -7.81
CA ALA A 43 -5.67 -8.01 -6.70
C ALA A 43 -6.66 -6.85 -6.86
N GLU A 44 -6.70 -6.20 -8.02
CA GLU A 44 -7.65 -5.14 -8.36
C GLU A 44 -9.10 -5.57 -8.08
N ARG A 45 -9.48 -6.73 -8.62
CA ARG A 45 -10.84 -7.27 -8.43
C ARG A 45 -11.17 -7.50 -6.96
N GLN A 46 -10.24 -8.04 -6.17
CA GLN A 46 -10.47 -8.29 -4.74
C GLN A 46 -10.70 -6.99 -3.96
N PHE A 47 -9.94 -5.94 -4.27
CA PHE A 47 -10.12 -4.63 -3.64
C PHE A 47 -11.40 -3.93 -4.10
N GLU A 48 -11.87 -4.18 -5.31
CA GLU A 48 -13.18 -3.72 -5.78
C GLU A 48 -14.34 -4.44 -5.06
N ILE A 49 -14.21 -5.75 -4.82
CA ILE A 49 -15.18 -6.52 -4.01
C ILE A 49 -15.22 -5.97 -2.58
N TYR A 50 -14.05 -5.74 -1.97
CA TYR A 50 -13.96 -5.20 -0.60
C TYR A 50 -14.57 -3.79 -0.48
N HIS A 51 -14.45 -2.94 -1.49
CA HIS A 51 -15.06 -1.60 -1.48
C HIS A 51 -16.59 -1.64 -1.31
N ARG A 52 -17.24 -2.70 -1.74
CA ARG A 52 -18.69 -2.90 -1.51
C ARG A 52 -19.00 -3.28 -0.06
N TYR A 53 -18.04 -3.82 0.65
CA TYR A 53 -18.14 -4.16 2.06
C TYR A 53 -17.81 -2.96 2.95
N ASP A 54 -16.76 -2.22 2.62
CA ASP A 54 -16.33 -1.02 3.33
C ASP A 54 -16.02 0.12 2.34
N ALA A 55 -16.98 1.03 2.17
CA ALA A 55 -16.88 2.18 1.27
C ALA A 55 -16.23 3.41 1.94
N VAL A 56 -15.67 3.28 3.14
CA VAL A 56 -14.94 4.34 3.84
C VAL A 56 -13.43 4.16 3.75
N ASP A 57 -12.97 2.92 3.75
CA ASP A 57 -11.55 2.55 3.81
C ASP A 57 -10.80 2.92 2.52
N ARG A 58 -10.16 4.10 2.53
CA ARG A 58 -9.31 4.58 1.42
C ARG A 58 -8.03 3.76 1.24
N GLU A 59 -7.57 3.08 2.29
CA GLU A 59 -6.43 2.16 2.19
C GLU A 59 -6.68 1.07 1.14
N ASN A 60 -7.91 0.56 1.12
CA ASN A 60 -8.37 -0.38 0.10
C ASN A 60 -8.33 0.22 -1.32
N GLY A 61 -8.80 1.46 -1.49
CA GLY A 61 -8.75 2.17 -2.78
C GLY A 61 -7.31 2.42 -3.25
N ILE A 62 -6.38 2.67 -2.34
CA ILE A 62 -4.94 2.78 -2.64
C ILE A 62 -4.40 1.46 -3.18
N TRP A 63 -4.69 0.33 -2.53
CA TRP A 63 -4.26 -0.98 -3.00
C TRP A 63 -4.85 -1.33 -4.37
N ARG A 64 -6.13 -0.98 -4.60
CA ARG A 64 -6.73 -1.13 -5.92
C ARG A 64 -6.01 -0.31 -6.98
N PHE A 65 -5.74 0.98 -6.70
CA PHE A 65 -5.01 1.87 -7.60
C PHE A 65 -3.61 1.31 -7.94
N MET A 66 -2.84 0.87 -6.94
CA MET A 66 -1.52 0.31 -7.15
C MET A 66 -1.56 -0.97 -8.01
N SER A 67 -2.57 -1.81 -7.78
CA SER A 67 -2.78 -3.03 -8.57
C SER A 67 -3.12 -2.69 -10.02
N GLN A 68 -4.01 -1.74 -10.24
CA GLN A 68 -4.42 -1.29 -11.57
C GLN A 68 -3.29 -0.56 -12.30
N THR A 69 -2.50 0.28 -11.60
CA THR A 69 -1.30 0.92 -12.18
C THR A 69 -0.33 -0.14 -12.69
N SER A 70 -0.09 -1.19 -11.91
CA SER A 70 0.82 -2.27 -12.32
C SER A 70 0.28 -3.13 -13.47
N ALA A 71 -1.04 -3.26 -13.61
CA ALA A 71 -1.68 -4.07 -14.66
C ALA A 71 -1.93 -3.28 -15.95
N GLN A 72 -2.33 -2.02 -15.86
CA GLN A 72 -2.93 -1.26 -16.96
C GLN A 72 -2.36 0.16 -17.12
N GLY A 73 -1.47 0.58 -16.23
CA GLY A 73 -0.85 1.91 -16.22
C GLY A 73 -1.58 2.94 -15.36
N GLU A 74 -0.84 4.00 -15.03
CA GLU A 74 -1.26 5.07 -14.11
C GLU A 74 -2.50 5.82 -14.61
N GLU A 75 -2.54 6.18 -15.88
CA GLU A 75 -3.66 6.95 -16.46
C GLU A 75 -5.00 6.25 -16.24
N LYS A 76 -5.03 4.94 -16.52
CA LYS A 76 -6.23 4.12 -16.31
C LYS A 76 -6.59 4.04 -14.83
N ALA A 77 -5.59 3.81 -13.96
CA ALA A 77 -5.80 3.72 -12.52
C ALA A 77 -6.36 5.03 -11.93
N ARG A 78 -5.87 6.20 -12.39
CA ARG A 78 -6.41 7.50 -11.95
C ARG A 78 -7.83 7.74 -12.41
N LYS A 79 -8.15 7.38 -13.67
CA LYS A 79 -9.51 7.51 -14.21
C LYS A 79 -10.53 6.67 -13.46
N ASP A 80 -10.11 5.52 -12.98
CA ASP A 80 -10.98 4.53 -12.33
C ASP A 80 -10.86 4.56 -10.80
N LEU A 81 -10.28 5.62 -10.20
CA LEU A 81 -10.20 5.76 -8.76
C LEU A 81 -11.57 5.62 -8.11
N LEU A 82 -11.64 4.82 -7.05
CA LEU A 82 -12.89 4.62 -6.30
C LEU A 82 -13.35 5.93 -5.66
N PRO A 83 -14.64 6.27 -5.74
CA PRO A 83 -15.19 7.42 -5.04
C PRO A 83 -15.35 7.14 -3.55
N TYR A 84 -15.07 8.13 -2.72
CA TYR A 84 -15.29 8.09 -1.28
C TYR A 84 -16.02 9.35 -0.83
N GLU A 85 -17.21 9.19 -0.27
CA GLU A 85 -18.07 10.29 0.19
C GLU A 85 -17.82 10.62 1.68
N GLN A 86 -17.46 9.62 2.47
CA GLN A 86 -17.25 9.78 3.90
C GLN A 86 -15.78 10.09 4.22
N THR A 87 -15.56 10.78 5.34
CA THR A 87 -14.21 11.08 5.83
C THR A 87 -13.59 9.82 6.43
N ASP A 88 -12.33 9.58 6.09
CA ASP A 88 -11.49 8.54 6.70
C ASP A 88 -10.47 9.18 7.66
N ARG A 89 -9.77 8.35 8.42
CA ARG A 89 -8.70 8.75 9.35
C ARG A 89 -7.45 9.25 8.61
N PRO A 90 -6.68 10.22 9.16
CA PRO A 90 -5.35 10.55 8.64
C PRO A 90 -4.40 9.34 8.65
N PRO A 91 -3.49 9.23 7.66
CA PRO A 91 -3.25 10.15 6.55
C PRO A 91 -4.05 9.83 5.28
N TYR A 92 -5.00 8.89 5.31
CA TYR A 92 -5.63 8.34 4.11
C TYR A 92 -6.35 9.37 3.21
N PRO A 93 -7.03 10.41 3.71
CA PRO A 93 -7.56 11.46 2.85
C PRO A 93 -6.47 12.15 2.02
N TRP A 94 -5.36 12.54 2.64
CA TRP A 94 -4.23 13.20 1.97
C TRP A 94 -3.49 12.27 1.01
N LEU A 95 -3.25 11.02 1.42
CA LEU A 95 -2.72 10.01 0.53
C LEU A 95 -3.61 9.85 -0.71
N TYR A 96 -4.92 9.84 -0.52
CA TYR A 96 -5.84 9.67 -1.64
C TYR A 96 -5.80 10.86 -2.59
N GLU A 97 -5.64 12.10 -2.09
CA GLU A 97 -5.39 13.29 -2.90
C GLU A 97 -4.09 13.19 -3.71
N MET A 98 -3.02 12.64 -3.11
CA MET A 98 -1.77 12.35 -3.82
C MET A 98 -2.00 11.32 -4.94
N PHE A 99 -2.72 10.23 -4.69
CA PHE A 99 -3.07 9.25 -5.72
C PHE A 99 -3.98 9.81 -6.81
N GLN A 100 -4.78 10.83 -6.50
CA GLN A 100 -5.53 11.62 -7.48
C GLN A 100 -4.65 12.60 -8.29
N GLY A 101 -3.40 12.83 -7.87
CA GLY A 101 -2.50 13.81 -8.48
C GLY A 101 -2.84 15.27 -8.11
N LYS A 102 -3.51 15.48 -6.98
CA LYS A 102 -3.90 16.82 -6.50
C LYS A 102 -2.83 17.47 -5.63
N ILE A 103 -2.06 16.66 -4.90
CA ILE A 103 -0.95 17.10 -4.04
C ILE A 103 0.29 16.23 -4.30
N GLU A 104 1.46 16.77 -3.99
CA GLU A 104 2.72 16.04 -4.04
C GLU A 104 3.04 15.36 -2.70
N PRO A 105 3.93 14.35 -2.68
CA PRO A 105 4.26 13.59 -1.48
C PRO A 105 4.67 14.43 -0.26
N ASP A 106 5.45 15.50 -0.46
CA ASP A 106 5.94 16.35 0.63
C ASP A 106 4.81 17.10 1.34
N GLU A 107 3.75 17.44 0.64
CA GLU A 107 2.59 18.14 1.20
C GLU A 107 1.86 17.28 2.25
N ILE A 108 1.91 15.96 2.15
CA ILE A 108 1.34 15.05 3.15
C ILE A 108 2.05 15.24 4.50
N PHE A 109 3.38 15.34 4.50
CA PHE A 109 4.16 15.50 5.73
C PHE A 109 3.99 16.90 6.33
N GLN A 110 3.82 17.94 5.51
CA GLN A 110 3.45 19.28 5.96
C GLN A 110 2.08 19.27 6.66
N GLN A 111 1.07 18.64 6.07
CA GLN A 111 -0.25 18.50 6.69
C GLN A 111 -0.21 17.74 8.01
N ILE A 112 0.66 16.72 8.14
CA ILE A 112 0.85 16.00 9.40
C ILE A 112 1.43 16.92 10.48
N GLU A 113 2.41 17.76 10.13
CA GLU A 113 3.02 18.73 11.05
C GLU A 113 2.03 19.81 11.48
N GLU A 114 1.28 20.38 10.52
CA GLU A 114 0.27 21.40 10.77
C GLU A 114 -0.90 20.90 11.62
N ALA A 115 -1.25 19.62 11.51
CA ALA A 115 -2.33 19.02 12.29
C ALA A 115 -2.04 18.93 13.79
N GLY A 116 -0.77 18.97 14.22
CA GLY A 116 -0.37 19.00 15.62
C GLY A 116 -0.85 17.81 16.44
N PHE A 117 -0.81 16.61 15.86
CA PHE A 117 -1.27 15.40 16.53
C PHE A 117 -0.48 15.09 17.80
N PRO A 118 -1.11 14.46 18.82
CA PRO A 118 -0.36 13.86 19.93
C PRO A 118 0.67 12.87 19.40
N ARG A 119 1.88 12.87 19.99
CA ARG A 119 3.05 12.12 19.50
C ARG A 119 2.76 10.66 19.09
N GLY A 120 2.05 9.90 19.91
CA GLY A 120 1.76 8.49 19.60
C GLY A 120 0.82 8.31 18.41
N TYR A 121 -0.09 9.25 18.19
CA TYR A 121 -0.97 9.25 17.02
C TYR A 121 -0.24 9.75 15.78
N GLU A 122 0.60 10.77 15.91
CA GLU A 122 1.47 11.26 14.83
C GLU A 122 2.39 10.15 14.31
N GLU A 123 3.02 9.38 15.18
CA GLU A 123 3.85 8.23 14.81
C GLU A 123 3.07 7.22 13.94
N ARG A 124 1.82 6.95 14.31
CA ARG A 124 0.94 6.08 13.52
C ARG A 124 0.64 6.70 12.14
N VAL A 125 0.30 7.97 12.09
CA VAL A 125 -0.02 8.68 10.85
C VAL A 125 1.21 8.72 9.93
N ARG A 126 2.38 9.07 10.46
CA ARG A 126 3.65 9.07 9.71
C ARG A 126 4.03 7.68 9.19
N PHE A 127 3.80 6.63 9.97
CA PHE A 127 4.04 5.26 9.52
C PHE A 127 3.28 4.94 8.23
N HIS A 128 1.97 5.21 8.19
CA HIS A 128 1.16 4.94 7.01
C HIS A 128 1.51 5.89 5.84
N ALA A 129 1.82 7.16 6.13
CA ALA A 129 2.28 8.11 5.12
C ALA A 129 3.57 7.61 4.46
N ASP A 130 4.61 7.28 5.22
CA ASP A 130 5.87 6.78 4.70
C ASP A 130 5.71 5.48 3.89
N LEU A 131 4.86 4.55 4.34
CA LEU A 131 4.60 3.31 3.61
C LEU A 131 4.02 3.60 2.22
N TYR A 132 2.94 4.38 2.14
CA TYR A 132 2.21 4.57 0.89
C TYR A 132 2.87 5.58 -0.04
N VAL A 133 3.55 6.59 0.49
CA VAL A 133 4.43 7.48 -0.29
C VAL A 133 5.58 6.68 -0.89
N GLY A 134 6.21 5.79 -0.12
CA GLY A 134 7.27 4.94 -0.64
C GLY A 134 6.81 4.07 -1.81
N ILE A 135 5.65 3.42 -1.70
CA ILE A 135 5.12 2.59 -2.80
C ILE A 135 4.70 3.47 -4.00
N TYR A 136 4.13 4.65 -3.77
CA TYR A 136 3.77 5.60 -4.82
C TYR A 136 4.99 6.06 -5.61
N LEU A 137 6.06 6.44 -4.93
CA LEU A 137 7.31 6.86 -5.56
C LEU A 137 7.94 5.75 -6.41
N GLU A 138 7.85 4.49 -5.97
CA GLU A 138 8.31 3.35 -6.78
C GLU A 138 7.46 3.16 -8.03
N LEU A 139 6.14 3.02 -7.86
CA LEU A 139 5.25 2.55 -8.94
C LEU A 139 4.83 3.66 -9.91
N VAL A 140 4.69 4.89 -9.42
CA VAL A 140 4.15 6.00 -10.20
C VAL A 140 5.25 6.94 -10.67
N LYS A 141 6.15 7.35 -9.78
CA LYS A 141 7.25 8.28 -10.13
C LYS A 141 8.51 7.56 -10.64
N GLY A 142 8.65 6.26 -10.44
CA GLY A 142 9.85 5.49 -10.80
C GLY A 142 11.08 5.83 -9.95
N ASP A 143 10.92 6.65 -8.92
CA ASP A 143 12.02 7.06 -8.03
C ASP A 143 12.27 6.03 -6.92
N LYS A 144 12.99 4.97 -7.28
CA LYS A 144 13.34 3.89 -6.35
C LYS A 144 14.18 4.34 -5.16
N LYS A 145 15.00 5.40 -5.34
CA LYS A 145 15.88 5.90 -4.26
C LYS A 145 15.05 6.59 -3.18
N ALA A 146 14.17 7.51 -3.55
CA ALA A 146 13.26 8.15 -2.62
C ALA A 146 12.29 7.13 -2.01
N ALA A 147 11.75 6.20 -2.81
CA ALA A 147 10.91 5.11 -2.35
C ALA A 147 11.57 4.29 -1.24
N LEU A 148 12.84 3.88 -1.41
CA LEU A 148 13.60 3.15 -0.39
C LEU A 148 13.78 3.95 0.89
N GLN A 149 13.96 5.28 0.81
CA GLN A 149 14.09 6.12 1.99
C GLN A 149 12.79 6.14 2.82
N HIS A 150 11.64 6.36 2.17
CA HIS A 150 10.34 6.34 2.84
C HIS A 150 10.01 4.95 3.42
N LEU A 151 10.25 3.89 2.67
CA LEU A 151 10.04 2.53 3.17
C LEU A 151 10.96 2.21 4.37
N ARG A 152 12.20 2.72 4.38
CA ARG A 152 13.09 2.61 5.54
C ARG A 152 12.52 3.33 6.76
N ASN A 153 11.98 4.54 6.58
CA ASN A 153 11.33 5.28 7.65
C ASN A 153 10.14 4.50 8.22
N ALA A 154 9.27 3.96 7.36
CA ALA A 154 8.14 3.12 7.77
C ALA A 154 8.59 1.89 8.57
N VAL A 155 9.64 1.20 8.14
CA VAL A 155 10.20 0.03 8.84
C VAL A 155 10.79 0.41 10.20
N ALA A 156 11.47 1.56 10.29
CA ALA A 156 12.09 2.07 11.52
C ALA A 156 11.10 2.72 12.49
N ASN A 157 9.90 3.06 12.03
CA ASN A 157 8.90 3.78 12.80
C ASN A 157 8.54 3.09 14.12
N GLN A 158 8.47 3.87 15.22
CA GLN A 158 8.25 3.34 16.56
C GLN A 158 6.89 2.66 16.73
N TYR A 159 5.81 3.26 16.22
CA TYR A 159 4.47 2.66 16.24
C TYR A 159 4.46 1.31 15.48
N GLY A 160 4.98 1.29 14.26
CA GLY A 160 5.02 0.09 13.44
C GLY A 160 5.77 -1.05 14.14
N ARG A 161 6.95 -0.77 14.67
CA ARG A 161 7.79 -1.76 15.37
C ARG A 161 7.15 -2.29 16.67
N ALA A 162 6.54 -1.40 17.44
CA ALA A 162 5.90 -1.77 18.72
C ALA A 162 4.64 -2.60 18.53
N THR A 163 3.86 -2.32 17.47
CA THR A 163 2.59 -2.99 17.23
C THR A 163 2.69 -4.23 16.31
N GLY A 164 3.71 -4.27 15.45
CA GLY A 164 3.90 -5.37 14.49
C GLY A 164 2.70 -5.57 13.56
N THR A 165 1.97 -4.49 13.25
CA THR A 165 0.75 -4.56 12.43
C THR A 165 0.98 -5.25 11.09
N TYR A 166 -0.11 -5.69 10.45
CA TYR A 166 -0.03 -6.31 9.12
C TYR A 166 0.70 -5.39 8.13
N MET A 167 0.39 -4.09 8.12
CA MET A 167 1.01 -3.13 7.21
C MET A 167 2.48 -2.86 7.55
N TRP A 168 2.91 -3.00 8.81
CA TRP A 168 4.33 -2.95 9.12
C TRP A 168 5.10 -4.16 8.57
N GLN A 169 4.50 -5.34 8.59
CA GLN A 169 5.08 -6.52 7.93
C GLN A 169 5.15 -6.33 6.41
N VAL A 170 4.12 -5.71 5.82
CA VAL A 170 4.11 -5.33 4.41
C VAL A 170 5.26 -4.34 4.11
N ALA A 171 5.43 -3.31 4.91
CA ALA A 171 6.54 -2.33 4.76
C ALA A 171 7.91 -3.02 4.76
N ARG A 172 8.15 -3.95 5.68
CA ARG A 172 9.40 -4.74 5.75
C ARG A 172 9.66 -5.55 4.48
N LEU A 173 8.64 -6.26 4.00
CA LEU A 173 8.73 -7.10 2.81
C LEU A 173 8.94 -6.27 1.56
N HIS A 174 8.22 -5.16 1.44
CA HIS A 174 8.33 -4.25 0.31
C HIS A 174 9.72 -3.59 0.25
N HIS A 175 10.19 -3.06 1.37
CA HIS A 175 11.54 -2.50 1.48
C HIS A 175 12.63 -3.52 1.09
N ALA A 176 12.53 -4.76 1.61
CA ALA A 176 13.52 -5.80 1.29
C ALA A 176 13.48 -6.21 -0.20
N ARG A 177 12.29 -6.27 -0.81
CA ARG A 177 12.12 -6.59 -2.23
C ARG A 177 12.70 -5.49 -3.12
N LEU A 178 12.35 -4.23 -2.84
CA LEU A 178 12.82 -3.09 -3.62
C LEU A 178 14.35 -2.90 -3.46
N GLY A 179 14.89 -3.07 -2.25
CA GLY A 179 16.33 -3.00 -2.00
C GLY A 179 17.12 -3.98 -2.85
N LYS A 180 16.72 -5.24 -2.89
CA LYS A 180 17.36 -6.26 -3.76
C LYS A 180 17.29 -5.91 -5.23
N SER A 181 16.15 -5.40 -5.70
CA SER A 181 15.97 -4.97 -7.09
C SER A 181 16.85 -3.78 -7.44
N PHE A 182 17.00 -2.82 -6.51
CA PHE A 182 17.83 -1.62 -6.69
C PHE A 182 19.31 -1.97 -6.73
N GLU A 183 19.80 -2.80 -5.81
CA GLU A 183 21.20 -3.28 -5.80
C GLU A 183 21.55 -4.04 -7.07
N SER A 184 20.68 -4.93 -7.53
CA SER A 184 20.90 -5.68 -8.76
C SER A 184 20.97 -4.78 -10.00
N ALA A 185 20.19 -3.71 -10.06
CA ALA A 185 20.20 -2.75 -11.18
C ALA A 185 21.46 -1.85 -11.15
N THR A 186 21.95 -1.49 -9.96
CA THR A 186 23.17 -0.68 -9.84
C THR A 186 24.47 -1.45 -10.12
N LEU A 187 24.48 -2.75 -9.85
CA LEU A 187 25.62 -3.63 -10.11
C LEU A 187 25.70 -4.09 -11.58
N ASN A 188 24.60 -4.08 -12.32
CA ASN A 188 24.50 -4.45 -13.73
C ASN A 188 23.79 -3.37 -14.56
N PRO A 189 24.39 -2.20 -14.81
CA PRO A 189 23.74 -1.10 -15.51
C PRO A 189 23.55 -1.32 -17.01
N SER A 190 23.91 -2.49 -17.55
CA SER A 190 23.93 -2.80 -18.99
C SER A 190 23.07 -4.03 -19.34
N ARG A 191 21.77 -3.99 -18.98
CA ARG A 191 20.80 -4.90 -19.59
C ARG A 191 19.52 -4.19 -19.97
#